data_4e9fb381e93431ae895c508baaba695b
#
_entry.id   4e9fb381e93431ae895c508baaba695b
#
_cell.length_a   1.000
_cell.length_b   1.000
_cell.length_c   1.000
_cell.angle_alpha   90.00
_cell.angle_beta   90.00
_cell.angle_gamma   90.00
#
_symmetry.space_group_name_H-M   'P 1'
#
loop_
_entity.id
_entity.type
_entity.pdbx_description
1 polymer ?
#
loop_
_entity_poly.entity_id
_entity_poly.type
_entity_poly.pdbx_seq_one_letter_code
_entity_poly.pdbx_strand_id
1 'polypeptide(L)'
;PVVIHTREADDDTRAILANHSSSLKRKGVIHSFTSSLSLAEFCLGEGFMLGFNGITTFRNADNVRAVVDATPVERIVLETDAPYLTPVPYRGRPNAPCYLPFIAETLAEIKSLPTEALLEHARANSYRLFF
;
A
#
# COMPACT_ATOMS: atom_id res chain seq x y z
N PRO A 1 0.59 6.17 15.16
CA PRO A 1 -0.16 5.78 13.96
C PRO A 1 -0.84 4.43 14.14
N VAL A 2 -1.90 4.16 13.38
CA VAL A 2 -2.58 2.87 13.35
C VAL A 2 -2.22 2.09 12.08
N VAL A 3 -2.20 0.77 12.17
CA VAL A 3 -2.12 -0.13 11.01
C VAL A 3 -3.48 -0.81 10.88
N ILE A 4 -4.14 -0.60 9.75
CA ILE A 4 -5.50 -1.06 9.52
C ILE A 4 -5.47 -2.16 8.46
N HIS A 5 -6.08 -3.30 8.80
CA HIS A 5 -6.35 -4.37 7.85
C HIS A 5 -7.82 -4.32 7.43
N THR A 6 -8.07 -4.39 6.12
CA THR A 6 -9.41 -4.52 5.57
C THR A 6 -9.40 -5.53 4.43
N ARG A 7 -10.45 -6.34 4.36
CA ARG A 7 -10.65 -7.32 3.29
C ARG A 7 -12.15 -7.53 3.07
N GLU A 8 -12.61 -7.27 1.84
CA GLU A 8 -14.04 -7.42 1.47
C GLU A 8 -14.99 -6.67 2.42
N ALA A 9 -14.56 -5.51 2.96
CA ALA A 9 -15.26 -4.75 3.99
C ALA A 9 -15.17 -3.23 3.73
N ASP A 10 -15.31 -2.80 2.48
CA ASP A 10 -15.12 -1.40 2.08
C ASP A 10 -16.08 -0.46 2.81
N ASP A 11 -17.37 -0.81 2.88
CA ASP A 11 -18.40 0.02 3.50
C ASP A 11 -18.20 0.14 5.02
N ASP A 12 -17.90 -0.98 5.70
CA ASP A 12 -17.62 -0.98 7.13
C ASP A 12 -16.35 -0.19 7.45
N THR A 13 -15.30 -0.38 6.64
CA THR A 13 -14.04 0.36 6.79
C THR A 13 -14.28 1.85 6.64
N ARG A 14 -15.02 2.27 5.62
CA ARG A 14 -15.39 3.67 5.39
C ARG A 14 -16.18 4.24 6.57
N ALA A 15 -17.20 3.52 7.05
CA ALA A 15 -18.05 3.97 8.15
C ALA A 15 -17.25 4.15 9.45
N ILE A 16 -16.38 3.20 9.78
CA ILE A 16 -15.54 3.25 10.99
C ILE A 16 -14.54 4.42 10.88
N LEU A 17 -13.87 4.57 9.74
CA LEU A 17 -12.90 5.64 9.55
C LEU A 17 -13.55 7.03 9.54
N ALA A 18 -14.72 7.18 8.90
CA ALA A 18 -15.46 8.45 8.93
C ALA A 18 -15.80 8.90 10.36
N ASN A 19 -16.10 7.95 11.25
CA ASN A 19 -16.47 8.26 12.63
C ASN A 19 -15.25 8.46 13.57
N HIS A 20 -14.11 7.85 13.27
CA HIS A 20 -13.00 7.79 14.23
C HIS A 20 -11.71 8.43 13.75
N SER A 21 -11.52 8.66 12.44
CA SER A 21 -10.25 9.17 11.90
C SER A 21 -9.86 10.53 12.48
N SER A 22 -10.85 11.41 12.72
CA SER A 22 -10.61 12.75 13.28
C SER A 22 -10.00 12.74 14.69
N SER A 23 -10.23 11.68 15.46
CA SER A 23 -9.66 11.52 16.80
C SER A 23 -8.18 11.08 16.79
N LEU A 24 -7.67 10.61 15.67
CA LEU A 24 -6.30 10.15 15.53
C LEU A 24 -5.36 11.34 15.38
N LYS A 25 -4.47 11.56 16.34
CA LYS A 25 -3.41 12.59 16.26
C LYS A 25 -2.45 12.36 15.08
N ARG A 26 -2.12 11.10 14.83
CA ARG A 26 -1.37 10.64 13.65
C ARG A 26 -2.23 9.57 12.97
N LYS A 27 -2.44 9.73 11.68
CA LYS A 27 -3.21 8.76 10.90
C LYS A 27 -2.49 7.39 10.91
N GLY A 28 -2.43 6.73 9.85
CA GLY A 28 -1.78 5.42 9.79
C GLY A 28 -1.68 4.95 8.36
N VAL A 29 -1.64 3.65 8.19
CA VAL A 29 -1.60 2.98 6.90
C VAL A 29 -2.73 1.96 6.81
N ILE A 30 -3.37 1.91 5.64
CA ILE A 30 -4.22 0.79 5.28
C ILE A 30 -3.28 -0.27 4.69
N HIS A 31 -3.00 -1.28 5.49
CA HIS A 31 -2.07 -2.36 5.19
C HIS A 31 -2.63 -3.29 4.12
N SER A 32 -1.76 -3.76 3.22
CA SER A 32 -2.10 -4.74 2.17
C SER A 32 -3.33 -4.30 1.36
N PHE A 33 -3.29 -3.07 0.83
CA PHE A 33 -4.46 -2.48 0.19
C PHE A 33 -4.83 -3.24 -1.10
N THR A 34 -6.01 -3.84 -1.10
CA THR A 34 -6.55 -4.60 -2.24
C THR A 34 -8.01 -4.25 -2.53
N SER A 35 -8.54 -3.25 -1.85
CA SER A 35 -9.91 -2.77 -1.93
C SER A 35 -10.16 -1.87 -3.16
N SER A 36 -11.34 -1.28 -3.23
CA SER A 36 -11.75 -0.44 -4.36
C SER A 36 -10.99 0.89 -4.43
N LEU A 37 -10.92 1.46 -5.64
CA LEU A 37 -10.38 2.80 -5.86
C LEU A 37 -11.15 3.84 -5.03
N SER A 38 -12.48 3.70 -4.92
CA SER A 38 -13.32 4.59 -4.13
C SER A 38 -12.96 4.58 -2.64
N LEU A 39 -12.62 3.42 -2.07
CA LEU A 39 -12.12 3.36 -0.69
C LEU A 39 -10.71 3.95 -0.58
N ALA A 40 -9.84 3.73 -1.56
CA ALA A 40 -8.52 4.33 -1.60
C ALA A 40 -8.59 5.86 -1.56
N GLU A 41 -9.39 6.47 -2.42
CA GLU A 41 -9.61 7.93 -2.47
C GLU A 41 -10.12 8.47 -1.14
N PHE A 42 -11.07 7.78 -0.52
CA PHE A 42 -11.57 8.14 0.80
C PHE A 42 -10.47 8.08 1.86
N CYS A 43 -9.72 6.98 1.94
CA CYS A 43 -8.64 6.82 2.92
C CYS A 43 -7.53 7.87 2.74
N LEU A 44 -7.17 8.17 1.50
CA LEU A 44 -6.21 9.23 1.17
C LEU A 44 -6.72 10.61 1.58
N GLY A 45 -8.02 10.91 1.35
CA GLY A 45 -8.69 12.13 1.79
C GLY A 45 -8.69 12.29 3.31
N GLU A 46 -8.86 11.19 4.06
CA GLU A 46 -8.74 11.14 5.51
C GLU A 46 -7.28 11.25 6.02
N GLY A 47 -6.29 11.25 5.13
CA GLY A 47 -4.88 11.42 5.44
C GLY A 47 -4.11 10.14 5.72
N PHE A 48 -4.68 8.96 5.45
CA PHE A 48 -3.98 7.69 5.57
C PHE A 48 -2.97 7.47 4.43
N MET A 49 -2.01 6.60 4.66
CA MET A 49 -1.14 6.02 3.64
C MET A 49 -1.70 4.67 3.19
N LEU A 50 -1.31 4.22 2.01
CA LEU A 50 -1.67 2.91 1.49
C LEU A 50 -0.42 2.02 1.39
N GLY A 51 -0.52 0.80 1.94
CA GLY A 51 0.53 -0.20 1.91
C GLY A 51 0.35 -1.15 0.71
N PHE A 52 1.40 -1.31 -0.08
CA PHE A 52 1.40 -2.19 -1.25
C PHE A 52 2.48 -3.26 -1.13
N ASN A 53 2.13 -4.49 -1.52
CA ASN A 53 2.95 -5.68 -1.41
C ASN A 53 3.04 -6.46 -2.72
N GLY A 54 3.50 -7.71 -2.66
CA GLY A 54 3.72 -8.57 -3.81
C GLY A 54 2.51 -8.78 -4.71
N ILE A 55 1.28 -8.54 -4.25
CA ILE A 55 0.06 -8.65 -5.07
C ILE A 55 0.15 -7.74 -6.30
N THR A 56 0.77 -6.58 -6.21
CA THR A 56 0.92 -5.64 -7.34
C THR A 56 1.61 -6.27 -8.55
N THR A 57 2.46 -7.29 -8.32
CA THR A 57 3.18 -8.02 -9.36
C THR A 57 2.36 -9.16 -9.99
N PHE A 58 1.17 -9.48 -9.45
CA PHE A 58 0.40 -10.64 -9.90
C PHE A 58 -0.34 -10.34 -11.20
N ARG A 59 -0.50 -11.39 -12.02
CA ARG A 59 -1.15 -11.27 -13.33
C ARG A 59 -2.55 -10.63 -13.25
N ASN A 60 -3.34 -11.01 -12.27
CA ASN A 60 -4.75 -10.60 -12.14
C ASN A 60 -4.95 -9.47 -11.12
N ALA A 61 -3.98 -8.55 -10.97
CA ALA A 61 -4.02 -7.46 -10.00
C ALA A 61 -4.20 -6.07 -10.66
N ASP A 62 -4.90 -6.00 -11.79
CA ASP A 62 -5.11 -4.72 -12.52
C ASP A 62 -5.85 -3.70 -11.65
N ASN A 63 -6.81 -4.15 -10.84
CA ASN A 63 -7.51 -3.30 -9.89
C ASN A 63 -6.56 -2.67 -8.85
N VAL A 64 -5.62 -3.46 -8.33
CA VAL A 64 -4.63 -2.95 -7.36
C VAL A 64 -3.64 -2.00 -8.04
N ARG A 65 -3.19 -2.32 -9.26
CA ARG A 65 -2.32 -1.43 -10.04
C ARG A 65 -2.99 -0.10 -10.37
N ALA A 66 -4.30 -0.09 -10.66
CA ALA A 66 -5.06 1.15 -10.85
C ALA A 66 -5.09 2.01 -9.57
N VAL A 67 -5.19 1.37 -8.40
CA VAL A 67 -5.09 2.10 -7.11
C VAL A 67 -3.68 2.64 -6.90
N VAL A 68 -2.63 1.87 -7.21
CA VAL A 68 -1.24 2.37 -7.15
C VAL A 68 -1.07 3.59 -8.03
N ASP A 69 -1.57 3.53 -9.27
CA ASP A 69 -1.48 4.64 -10.22
C ASP A 69 -2.16 5.92 -9.70
N ALA A 70 -3.34 5.79 -9.11
CA ALA A 70 -4.08 6.90 -8.53
C ALA A 70 -3.50 7.43 -7.20
N THR A 71 -2.69 6.62 -6.49
CA THR A 71 -2.14 6.99 -5.18
C THR A 71 -0.95 7.94 -5.34
N PRO A 72 -0.95 9.14 -4.70
CA PRO A 72 0.23 10.00 -4.68
C PRO A 72 1.45 9.27 -4.11
N VAL A 73 2.62 9.44 -4.74
CA VAL A 73 3.83 8.72 -4.32
C VAL A 73 4.21 9.00 -2.86
N GLU A 74 3.87 10.18 -2.33
CA GLU A 74 4.07 10.59 -0.94
C GLU A 74 3.14 9.87 0.05
N ARG A 75 2.24 9.03 -0.45
CA ARG A 75 1.27 8.26 0.33
C ARG A 75 1.46 6.74 0.20
N ILE A 76 2.47 6.31 -0.55
CA ILE A 76 2.80 4.90 -0.77
C ILE A 76 3.74 4.41 0.32
N VAL A 77 3.41 3.25 0.91
CA VAL A 77 4.30 2.47 1.80
C VAL A 77 4.51 1.09 1.18
N LEU A 78 5.74 0.61 1.18
CA LEU A 78 6.09 -0.73 0.73
C LEU A 78 6.06 -1.72 1.89
N GLU A 79 5.53 -2.89 1.63
CA GLU A 79 5.46 -3.98 2.60
C GLU A 79 5.56 -5.35 1.91
N THR A 80 5.73 -6.41 2.68
CA THR A 80 5.87 -7.77 2.12
C THR A 80 4.70 -8.68 2.43
N ASP A 81 4.10 -8.57 3.59
CA ASP A 81 3.15 -9.54 4.16
C ASP A 81 3.76 -10.96 4.31
N ALA A 82 5.08 -11.01 4.51
CA ALA A 82 5.82 -12.27 4.65
C ALA A 82 5.25 -13.12 5.81
N PRO A 83 5.15 -14.45 5.65
CA PRO A 83 5.70 -15.28 4.57
C PRO A 83 4.78 -15.45 3.34
N TYR A 84 3.72 -14.66 3.24
CA TYR A 84 2.73 -14.70 2.16
C TYR A 84 3.03 -13.72 1.04
N LEU A 85 2.28 -13.81 -0.07
CA LEU A 85 2.23 -12.84 -1.16
C LEU A 85 3.58 -12.59 -1.85
N THR A 86 4.41 -13.62 -1.98
CA THR A 86 5.70 -13.56 -2.65
C THR A 86 5.56 -12.96 -4.05
N PRO A 87 6.32 -11.91 -4.42
CA PRO A 87 6.20 -11.28 -5.72
C PRO A 87 6.71 -12.17 -6.87
N VAL A 88 6.30 -11.85 -8.10
CA VAL A 88 6.92 -12.39 -9.31
C VAL A 88 8.37 -11.89 -9.36
N PRO A 89 9.38 -12.71 -9.81
CA PRO A 89 9.21 -14.07 -10.37
C PRO A 89 9.24 -15.21 -9.32
N TYR A 90 9.23 -14.90 -8.04
CA TYR A 90 9.47 -15.89 -6.98
C TYR A 90 8.20 -16.54 -6.41
N ARG A 91 7.08 -16.44 -7.12
CA ARG A 91 5.83 -17.09 -6.74
C ARG A 91 6.01 -18.57 -6.36
N GLY A 92 5.28 -19.02 -5.31
CA GLY A 92 5.37 -20.40 -4.82
C GLY A 92 6.48 -20.66 -3.79
N ARG A 93 7.32 -19.65 -3.49
CA ARG A 93 8.29 -19.69 -2.39
C ARG A 93 7.74 -18.91 -1.17
N PRO A 94 8.19 -19.19 0.06
CA PRO A 94 7.93 -18.31 1.18
C PRO A 94 8.44 -16.89 0.91
N ASN A 95 7.62 -15.90 1.20
CA ASN A 95 8.01 -14.50 1.06
C ASN A 95 8.97 -14.08 2.17
N ALA A 96 9.81 -13.09 1.88
CA ALA A 96 10.76 -12.52 2.83
C ALA A 96 11.05 -11.05 2.48
N PRO A 97 11.56 -10.22 3.41
CA PRO A 97 11.88 -8.82 3.16
C PRO A 97 12.85 -8.58 2.00
N CYS A 98 13.72 -9.55 1.68
CA CYS A 98 14.65 -9.45 0.54
C CYS A 98 13.96 -9.36 -0.83
N TYR A 99 12.66 -9.68 -0.91
CA TYR A 99 11.88 -9.54 -2.13
C TYR A 99 11.23 -8.16 -2.32
N LEU A 100 11.38 -7.25 -1.35
CA LEU A 100 10.84 -5.89 -1.44
C LEU A 100 11.29 -5.12 -2.71
N PRO A 101 12.52 -5.26 -3.22
CA PRO A 101 12.93 -4.59 -4.46
C PRO A 101 12.06 -4.91 -5.66
N PHE A 102 11.58 -6.14 -5.83
CA PHE A 102 10.70 -6.54 -6.95
C PHE A 102 9.32 -5.86 -6.88
N ILE A 103 8.83 -5.59 -5.67
CA ILE A 103 7.62 -4.81 -5.46
C ILE A 103 7.88 -3.35 -5.85
N ALA A 104 9.01 -2.79 -5.40
CA ALA A 104 9.40 -1.43 -5.71
C ALA A 104 9.57 -1.20 -7.22
N GLU A 105 10.19 -2.12 -7.94
CA GLU A 105 10.32 -2.07 -9.40
C GLU A 105 8.95 -1.96 -10.07
N THR A 106 8.01 -2.83 -9.71
CA THR A 106 6.65 -2.81 -10.27
C THR A 106 5.93 -1.49 -9.99
N LEU A 107 6.02 -0.96 -8.76
CA LEU A 107 5.40 0.32 -8.41
C LEU A 107 6.07 1.49 -9.15
N ALA A 108 7.39 1.45 -9.31
CA ALA A 108 8.15 2.45 -10.04
C ALA A 108 7.72 2.52 -11.52
N GLU A 109 7.54 1.36 -12.16
CA GLU A 109 7.01 1.27 -13.52
C GLU A 109 5.62 1.92 -13.63
N ILE A 110 4.69 1.59 -12.72
CA ILE A 110 3.34 2.16 -12.70
C ILE A 110 3.40 3.69 -12.53
N LYS A 111 4.26 4.17 -11.64
CA LYS A 111 4.41 5.61 -11.34
C LYS A 111 5.30 6.35 -12.35
N SER A 112 5.86 5.67 -13.36
CA SER A 112 6.80 6.25 -14.32
C SER A 112 8.00 6.94 -13.64
N LEU A 113 8.53 6.33 -12.58
CA LEU A 113 9.66 6.80 -11.79
C LEU A 113 10.84 5.82 -11.87
N PRO A 114 12.09 6.28 -11.69
CA PRO A 114 13.19 5.39 -11.37
C PRO A 114 12.93 4.63 -10.06
N THR A 115 13.36 3.36 -9.99
CA THR A 115 13.15 2.52 -8.79
C THR A 115 13.77 3.13 -7.55
N GLU A 116 14.96 3.74 -7.68
CA GLU A 116 15.64 4.44 -6.59
C GLU A 116 14.82 5.61 -6.06
N ALA A 117 14.20 6.39 -6.93
CA ALA A 117 13.33 7.50 -6.53
C ALA A 117 12.08 7.00 -5.78
N LEU A 118 11.46 5.91 -6.25
CA LEU A 118 10.34 5.30 -5.53
C LEU A 118 10.77 4.81 -4.14
N LEU A 119 11.91 4.16 -4.03
CA LEU A 119 12.44 3.67 -2.75
C LEU A 119 12.74 4.83 -1.78
N GLU A 120 13.26 5.96 -2.27
CA GLU A 120 13.47 7.15 -1.45
C GLU A 120 12.15 7.73 -0.93
N HIS A 121 11.13 7.83 -1.77
CA HIS A 121 9.78 8.23 -1.35
C HIS A 121 9.21 7.28 -0.31
N ALA A 122 9.25 5.97 -0.56
CA ALA A 122 8.73 4.96 0.36
C ALA A 122 9.44 5.01 1.72
N ARG A 123 10.77 5.20 1.71
CA ARG A 123 11.56 5.38 2.94
C ARG A 123 11.14 6.62 3.70
N ALA A 124 11.04 7.78 3.03
CA ALA A 124 10.62 9.04 3.64
C ALA A 124 9.19 8.94 4.20
N ASN A 125 8.28 8.28 3.47
CA ASN A 125 6.92 8.03 3.91
C ASN A 125 6.88 7.18 5.17
N SER A 126 7.66 6.10 5.22
CA SER A 126 7.75 5.20 6.38
C SER A 126 8.29 5.92 7.61
N TYR A 127 9.34 6.75 7.44
CA TYR A 127 9.84 7.59 8.52
C TYR A 127 8.78 8.55 9.03
N ARG A 128 8.12 9.29 8.14
CA ARG A 128 7.06 10.25 8.51
C ARG A 128 5.89 9.55 9.20
N LEU A 129 5.59 8.31 8.82
CA LEU A 129 4.49 7.53 9.38
C LEU A 129 4.78 7.04 10.79
N PHE A 130 5.96 6.47 11.02
CA PHE A 130 6.25 5.72 12.25
C PHE A 130 7.11 6.49 13.26
N PHE A 131 7.87 7.50 12.83
CA PHE A 131 8.81 8.26 13.67
C PHE A 131 8.55 9.77 13.63
#